data_31e1eb84acd4543eb09619ca76eb9d66
#
_entry.id   31e1eb84acd4543eb09619ca76eb9d66
#
_cell.length_a   1.000
_cell.length_b   1.000
_cell.length_c   1.000
_cell.angle_alpha   90.00
_cell.angle_beta   90.00
_cell.angle_gamma   90.00
#
_symmetry.space_group_name_H-M   'P 1'
#
loop_
_entity.id
_entity.type
_entity.pdbx_description
1 polymer ?
#
loop_
_entity_poly.entity_id
_entity_poly.type
_entity_poly.pdbx_seq_one_letter_code
_entity_poly.pdbx_strand_id
1 'polypeptide(L)'
;MLRMGLVQSVTWPNFKMALPTALLNEKRNYNYPKEPLLGEVFTACVFGHYILAHELLPLLSRRSESETPGRLVWSSSLEAVDSVLDMSDFQCFNGKGPYESAKRVTDILSLTATLPAAVPSSSRFFTPDDPNEAHDKPIGPRMYLTHPGIVASTLFPVPWFLMWAYELALLISRWIGSPWHNTDSYTGAKSPVWIALQEQSALDELGAERVKWGSSSNRHMQVEVKKTEVEGWGWEGKVEDAAALEADTAVGVFKKTIGRKRGAKDVTKEDVVRFEELGAECWERMENMRYEWETILGVRKA
;
A
#
# COMPACT_ATOMS: atom_id res chain seq x y z
N MET A 1 16.96 18.28 -18.20
CA MET A 1 17.67 17.35 -17.29
C MET A 1 17.59 17.78 -15.81
N LEU A 2 17.96 19.00 -15.42
CA LEU A 2 17.92 19.49 -14.03
C LEU A 2 16.53 19.39 -13.36
N ARG A 3 15.47 19.72 -14.09
CA ARG A 3 14.08 19.73 -13.59
C ARG A 3 13.58 18.35 -13.15
N MET A 4 13.86 17.31 -13.95
CA MET A 4 13.46 15.93 -13.59
C MET A 4 14.32 15.35 -12.47
N GLY A 5 15.59 15.74 -12.38
CA GLY A 5 16.48 15.29 -11.32
C GLY A 5 16.05 15.76 -9.93
N LEU A 6 15.64 17.04 -9.80
CA LEU A 6 15.18 17.59 -8.51
C LEU A 6 13.90 16.89 -8.02
N VAL A 7 12.87 16.78 -8.89
CA VAL A 7 11.62 16.10 -8.53
C VAL A 7 11.90 14.67 -8.09
N GLN A 8 12.76 13.95 -8.83
CA GLN A 8 13.12 12.57 -8.52
C GLN A 8 13.83 12.46 -7.17
N SER A 9 14.78 13.34 -6.88
CA SER A 9 15.54 13.32 -5.62
C SER A 9 14.68 13.66 -4.40
N VAL A 10 13.63 14.45 -4.57
CA VAL A 10 12.74 14.84 -3.47
C VAL A 10 11.58 13.85 -3.30
N THR A 11 11.13 13.22 -4.39
CA THR A 11 10.03 12.24 -4.35
C THR A 11 10.49 10.84 -3.95
N TRP A 12 11.66 10.41 -4.44
CA TRP A 12 12.26 9.10 -4.16
C TRP A 12 13.73 9.29 -3.73
N PRO A 13 13.98 9.75 -2.51
CA PRO A 13 15.35 10.03 -2.05
C PRO A 13 16.13 8.73 -1.81
N ASN A 14 17.26 8.59 -2.47
CA ASN A 14 18.16 7.44 -2.27
C ASN A 14 18.96 7.50 -0.97
N PHE A 15 18.93 8.63 -0.28
CA PHE A 15 19.65 8.87 0.96
C PHE A 15 18.83 8.53 2.21
N LYS A 16 17.56 8.15 2.05
CA LYS A 16 16.73 7.73 3.17
C LYS A 16 17.24 6.40 3.68
N MET A 17 17.74 6.42 4.88
CA MET A 17 18.17 5.21 5.58
C MET A 17 17.06 4.81 6.53
N ALA A 18 16.49 3.63 6.31
CA ALA A 18 15.66 3.01 7.31
C ALA A 18 16.51 2.63 8.51
N LEU A 19 15.98 2.82 9.72
CA LEU A 19 16.62 2.29 10.92
C LEU A 19 16.66 0.76 10.80
N PRO A 20 17.71 0.12 11.33
CA PRO A 20 17.77 -1.34 11.38
C PRO A 20 16.49 -1.90 11.99
N THR A 21 15.94 -2.95 11.38
CA THR A 21 14.76 -3.63 11.93
C THR A 21 15.10 -4.23 13.27
N ALA A 22 14.46 -3.73 14.32
CA ALA A 22 14.55 -4.36 15.64
C ALA A 22 13.53 -5.51 15.74
N LEU A 23 13.84 -6.51 16.53
CA LEU A 23 12.91 -7.56 16.88
C LEU A 23 11.94 -7.05 17.94
N LEU A 24 10.63 -7.08 17.64
CA LEU A 24 9.61 -6.58 18.54
C LEU A 24 9.55 -7.41 19.83
N ASN A 25 9.70 -8.73 19.75
CA ASN A 25 9.62 -9.64 20.87
C ASN A 25 10.85 -9.62 21.78
N GLU A 26 12.00 -9.13 21.34
CA GLU A 26 13.15 -8.89 22.22
C GLU A 26 12.91 -7.78 23.25
N LYS A 27 12.01 -6.84 22.93
CA LYS A 27 11.64 -5.74 23.83
C LYS A 27 10.65 -6.14 24.93
N ARG A 28 10.15 -7.36 24.90
CA ARG A 28 9.15 -7.86 25.85
C ARG A 28 9.81 -8.67 26.95
N ASN A 29 9.42 -8.40 28.19
CA ASN A 29 9.69 -9.28 29.33
C ASN A 29 8.70 -10.44 29.43
N TYR A 30 8.26 -11.01 28.31
CA TYR A 30 7.36 -12.14 28.28
C TYR A 30 8.12 -13.44 28.07
N ASN A 31 7.88 -14.40 28.95
CA ASN A 31 8.40 -15.76 28.84
C ASN A 31 7.45 -16.62 27.98
N TYR A 32 7.24 -16.28 26.72
CA TYR A 32 6.64 -17.21 25.78
C TYR A 32 7.74 -18.14 25.26
N PRO A 33 7.68 -19.44 25.57
CA PRO A 33 8.68 -20.36 25.06
C PRO A 33 8.53 -20.48 23.53
N LYS A 34 9.61 -20.23 22.81
CA LYS A 34 9.72 -20.41 21.34
C LYS A 34 8.83 -19.49 20.48
N GLU A 35 8.76 -18.23 20.82
CA GLU A 35 8.16 -17.25 19.89
C GLU A 35 8.96 -17.17 18.60
N PRO A 36 8.28 -17.15 17.42
CA PRO A 36 8.94 -16.85 16.17
C PRO A 36 9.42 -15.40 16.16
N LEU A 37 10.42 -15.11 15.35
CA LEU A 37 10.93 -13.75 15.20
C LEU A 37 9.85 -12.82 14.64
N LEU A 38 9.71 -11.64 15.22
CA LEU A 38 8.74 -10.64 14.79
C LEU A 38 9.41 -9.28 14.62
N GLY A 39 9.40 -8.77 13.39
CA GLY A 39 9.99 -7.48 13.03
C GLY A 39 9.16 -6.30 13.52
N GLU A 40 9.77 -5.34 14.22
CA GLU A 40 9.08 -4.17 14.75
C GLU A 40 8.48 -3.31 13.63
N VAL A 41 9.26 -2.98 12.58
CA VAL A 41 8.79 -2.15 11.47
C VAL A 41 7.73 -2.88 10.64
N PHE A 42 7.93 -4.17 10.39
CA PHE A 42 6.97 -5.00 9.68
C PHE A 42 5.63 -5.06 10.41
N THR A 43 5.66 -5.28 11.72
CA THR A 43 4.45 -5.32 12.56
C THR A 43 3.74 -3.97 12.59
N ALA A 44 4.48 -2.88 12.80
CA ALA A 44 3.91 -1.54 12.85
C ALA A 44 3.33 -1.07 11.50
N CYS A 45 3.90 -1.50 10.37
CA CYS A 45 3.53 -1.01 9.05
C CYS A 45 2.51 -1.89 8.32
N VAL A 46 2.46 -3.20 8.59
CA VAL A 46 1.56 -4.12 7.90
C VAL A 46 0.97 -5.21 8.79
N PHE A 47 1.76 -6.02 9.51
CA PHE A 47 1.25 -7.22 10.15
C PHE A 47 0.26 -6.93 11.30
N GLY A 48 0.54 -5.95 12.15
CA GLY A 48 -0.38 -5.56 13.23
C GLY A 48 -1.72 -5.03 12.69
N HIS A 49 -1.69 -4.29 11.58
CA HIS A 49 -2.90 -3.82 10.91
C HIS A 49 -3.65 -4.97 10.21
N TYR A 50 -2.93 -5.96 9.71
CA TYR A 50 -3.50 -7.16 9.11
C TYR A 50 -4.31 -7.95 10.13
N ILE A 51 -3.74 -8.21 11.31
CA ILE A 51 -4.46 -8.86 12.42
C ILE A 51 -5.68 -8.04 12.82
N LEU A 52 -5.51 -6.72 13.05
CA LEU A 52 -6.62 -5.85 13.43
C LEU A 52 -7.75 -5.88 12.39
N ALA A 53 -7.41 -5.85 11.09
CA ALA A 53 -8.40 -5.90 10.02
C ALA A 53 -9.17 -7.24 10.01
N HIS A 54 -8.47 -8.35 10.25
CA HIS A 54 -9.10 -9.67 10.39
C HIS A 54 -10.06 -9.73 11.58
N GLU A 55 -9.65 -9.28 12.76
CA GLU A 55 -10.48 -9.23 13.96
C GLU A 55 -11.72 -8.33 13.82
N LEU A 56 -11.66 -7.34 12.94
CA LEU A 56 -12.79 -6.46 12.63
C LEU A 56 -13.72 -6.99 11.55
N LEU A 57 -13.45 -8.14 10.94
CA LEU A 57 -14.30 -8.71 9.88
C LEU A 57 -15.78 -8.87 10.28
N PRO A 58 -16.13 -9.27 11.50
CA PRO A 58 -17.54 -9.35 11.89
C PRO A 58 -18.29 -8.01 11.78
N LEU A 59 -17.58 -6.88 11.95
CA LEU A 59 -18.15 -5.54 11.81
C LEU A 59 -18.12 -5.02 10.38
N LEU A 60 -17.21 -5.52 9.55
CA LEU A 60 -16.97 -5.06 8.18
C LEU A 60 -17.70 -5.91 7.14
N SER A 61 -18.05 -7.15 7.48
CA SER A 61 -18.73 -8.06 6.57
C SER A 61 -20.24 -7.79 6.52
N ARG A 62 -20.84 -8.10 5.38
CA ARG A 62 -22.28 -8.00 5.15
C ARG A 62 -22.90 -9.36 4.94
N ARG A 63 -24.22 -9.45 5.15
CA ARG A 63 -24.98 -10.71 5.00
C ARG A 63 -25.62 -10.86 3.62
N SER A 64 -25.76 -9.75 2.89
CA SER A 64 -26.43 -9.72 1.58
C SER A 64 -25.68 -8.83 0.60
N GLU A 65 -25.69 -9.20 -0.67
CA GLU A 65 -25.18 -8.35 -1.77
C GLU A 65 -25.93 -7.02 -1.90
N SER A 66 -27.17 -6.92 -1.38
CA SER A 66 -27.93 -5.67 -1.38
C SER A 66 -27.47 -4.66 -0.32
N GLU A 67 -26.68 -5.10 0.65
CA GLU A 67 -26.11 -4.21 1.66
C GLU A 67 -24.84 -3.53 1.14
N THR A 68 -24.61 -2.29 1.57
CA THR A 68 -23.38 -1.58 1.24
C THR A 68 -22.17 -2.31 1.85
N PRO A 69 -21.15 -2.68 1.05
CA PRO A 69 -20.00 -3.39 1.58
C PRO A 69 -19.19 -2.50 2.54
N GLY A 70 -18.68 -3.12 3.59
CA GLY A 70 -17.62 -2.53 4.39
C GLY A 70 -16.39 -2.26 3.52
N ARG A 71 -15.56 -1.30 3.91
CA ARG A 71 -14.35 -0.91 3.17
C ARG A 71 -13.12 -1.00 4.05
N LEU A 72 -12.15 -1.72 3.58
CA LEU A 72 -10.83 -1.79 4.17
C LEU A 72 -9.88 -0.96 3.29
N VAL A 73 -9.44 0.19 3.79
CA VAL A 73 -8.60 1.13 3.05
C VAL A 73 -7.17 1.08 3.57
N TRP A 74 -6.28 0.45 2.82
CA TRP A 74 -4.87 0.36 3.17
C TRP A 74 -4.14 1.65 2.83
N SER A 75 -3.36 2.14 3.79
CA SER A 75 -2.46 3.28 3.58
C SER A 75 -1.05 2.78 3.26
N SER A 76 -0.66 2.94 2.01
CA SER A 76 0.66 2.63 1.49
C SER A 76 1.54 3.88 1.34
N SER A 77 2.60 3.78 0.56
CA SER A 77 3.57 4.84 0.29
C SER A 77 3.99 4.85 -1.17
N LEU A 78 4.48 5.98 -1.65
CA LEU A 78 5.23 6.06 -2.91
C LEU A 78 6.54 5.27 -2.87
N GLU A 79 7.05 4.99 -1.67
CA GLU A 79 8.30 4.27 -1.43
C GLU A 79 8.12 2.74 -1.36
N ALA A 80 6.93 2.22 -1.64
CA ALA A 80 6.70 0.80 -1.85
C ALA A 80 7.39 0.35 -3.15
N VAL A 81 8.62 -0.13 -3.06
CA VAL A 81 9.46 -0.51 -4.22
C VAL A 81 9.75 -1.99 -4.24
N ASP A 82 9.79 -2.58 -5.43
CA ASP A 82 9.99 -4.02 -5.64
C ASP A 82 11.38 -4.50 -5.20
N SER A 83 12.40 -3.70 -5.47
CA SER A 83 13.81 -4.08 -5.25
C SER A 83 14.23 -4.31 -3.80
N VAL A 84 13.38 -3.97 -2.82
CA VAL A 84 13.67 -4.15 -1.38
C VAL A 84 12.89 -5.30 -0.75
N LEU A 85 11.90 -5.85 -1.45
CA LEU A 85 11.17 -7.02 -0.98
C LEU A 85 11.98 -8.28 -1.32
N ASP A 86 12.40 -8.97 -0.28
CA ASP A 86 13.05 -10.27 -0.37
C ASP A 86 12.16 -11.33 0.29
N MET A 87 11.64 -12.26 -0.51
CA MET A 87 10.77 -13.31 0.02
C MET A 87 11.52 -14.26 0.95
N SER A 88 12.84 -14.36 0.89
CA SER A 88 13.65 -15.13 1.86
C SER A 88 13.81 -14.40 3.20
N ASP A 89 13.64 -13.06 3.23
CA ASP A 89 13.66 -12.20 4.42
C ASP A 89 12.38 -11.34 4.45
N PHE A 90 11.23 -12.00 4.48
CA PHE A 90 9.91 -11.40 4.30
C PHE A 90 9.61 -10.24 5.24
N GLN A 91 10.09 -10.31 6.48
CA GLN A 91 9.95 -9.25 7.47
C GLN A 91 11.07 -8.20 7.40
N CYS A 92 12.03 -8.37 6.48
CA CYS A 92 13.16 -7.49 6.27
C CYS A 92 14.04 -7.30 7.52
N PHE A 93 14.43 -8.41 8.17
CA PHE A 93 15.32 -8.38 9.34
C PHE A 93 16.73 -7.92 8.99
N ASN A 94 17.23 -8.34 7.82
CA ASN A 94 18.58 -8.07 7.34
C ASN A 94 18.63 -6.99 6.26
N GLY A 95 17.48 -6.69 5.65
CA GLY A 95 17.36 -5.72 4.57
C GLY A 95 17.51 -4.27 5.03
N LYS A 96 17.85 -3.39 4.10
CA LYS A 96 18.07 -1.96 4.36
C LYS A 96 16.81 -1.09 4.23
N GLY A 97 15.69 -1.67 3.80
CA GLY A 97 14.43 -0.96 3.54
C GLY A 97 13.22 -1.62 4.21
N PRO A 98 13.19 -1.79 5.55
CA PRO A 98 12.09 -2.49 6.20
C PRO A 98 10.74 -1.77 6.06
N TYR A 99 10.73 -0.44 6.01
CA TYR A 99 9.52 0.34 5.76
C TYR A 99 9.03 0.17 4.32
N GLU A 100 9.93 0.32 3.36
CA GLU A 100 9.65 0.19 1.93
C GLU A 100 9.18 -1.22 1.59
N SER A 101 9.80 -2.25 2.19
CA SER A 101 9.42 -3.65 2.06
C SER A 101 8.01 -3.89 2.62
N ALA A 102 7.72 -3.43 3.85
CA ALA A 102 6.39 -3.56 4.45
C ALA A 102 5.30 -2.85 3.64
N LYS A 103 5.58 -1.67 3.08
CA LYS A 103 4.65 -0.96 2.19
C LYS A 103 4.50 -1.68 0.84
N ARG A 104 5.54 -2.34 0.36
CA ARG A 104 5.44 -3.20 -0.83
C ARG A 104 4.52 -4.40 -0.58
N VAL A 105 4.66 -5.07 0.56
CA VAL A 105 3.73 -6.14 0.97
C VAL A 105 2.29 -5.62 1.06
N THR A 106 2.09 -4.41 1.61
CA THR A 106 0.75 -3.77 1.63
C THR A 106 0.16 -3.59 0.23
N ASP A 107 0.96 -3.11 -0.74
CA ASP A 107 0.53 -2.97 -2.13
C ASP A 107 0.10 -4.31 -2.72
N ILE A 108 0.94 -5.33 -2.56
CA ILE A 108 0.72 -6.66 -3.10
C ILE A 108 -0.56 -7.27 -2.51
N LEU A 109 -0.70 -7.29 -1.18
CA LEU A 109 -1.89 -7.86 -0.52
C LEU A 109 -3.17 -7.18 -1.02
N SER A 110 -3.20 -5.85 -1.03
CA SER A 110 -4.41 -5.10 -1.42
C SER A 110 -4.79 -5.34 -2.88
N LEU A 111 -3.82 -5.31 -3.80
CA LEU A 111 -4.09 -5.41 -5.24
C LEU A 111 -4.37 -6.84 -5.71
N THR A 112 -3.97 -7.86 -4.95
CA THR A 112 -4.11 -9.27 -5.36
C THR A 112 -5.19 -10.04 -4.59
N ALA A 113 -5.83 -9.43 -3.60
CA ALA A 113 -6.77 -10.10 -2.69
C ALA A 113 -7.86 -10.92 -3.40
N THR A 114 -8.34 -10.45 -4.55
CA THR A 114 -9.41 -11.08 -5.34
C THR A 114 -8.91 -11.83 -6.58
N LEU A 115 -7.59 -11.93 -6.78
CA LEU A 115 -7.04 -12.61 -7.95
C LEU A 115 -7.02 -14.12 -7.77
N PRO A 116 -7.23 -14.90 -8.86
CA PRO A 116 -7.38 -16.34 -8.80
C PRO A 116 -6.26 -17.07 -8.07
N ALA A 117 -5.00 -16.69 -8.26
CA ALA A 117 -3.87 -17.34 -7.59
C ALA A 117 -3.81 -17.02 -6.08
N ALA A 118 -4.27 -15.84 -5.66
CA ALA A 118 -4.24 -15.42 -4.25
C ALA A 118 -5.45 -15.89 -3.44
N VAL A 119 -6.62 -16.09 -4.09
CA VAL A 119 -7.88 -16.47 -3.43
C VAL A 119 -7.76 -17.67 -2.48
N PRO A 120 -7.01 -18.75 -2.77
CA PRO A 120 -6.88 -19.87 -1.83
C PRO A 120 -6.36 -19.45 -0.44
N SER A 121 -5.48 -18.46 -0.38
CA SER A 121 -4.94 -17.93 0.87
C SER A 121 -5.70 -16.71 1.39
N SER A 122 -6.03 -15.75 0.53
CA SER A 122 -6.77 -14.55 0.93
C SER A 122 -8.17 -14.85 1.46
N SER A 123 -8.84 -15.89 0.96
CA SER A 123 -10.15 -16.32 1.47
C SER A 123 -10.11 -16.74 2.96
N ARG A 124 -8.97 -17.23 3.46
CA ARG A 124 -8.78 -17.55 4.88
C ARG A 124 -8.82 -16.27 5.72
N PHE A 125 -8.20 -15.22 5.24
CA PHE A 125 -8.25 -13.90 5.89
C PHE A 125 -9.68 -13.36 5.98
N PHE A 126 -10.48 -13.51 4.92
CA PHE A 126 -11.87 -13.01 4.89
C PHE A 126 -12.89 -13.95 5.56
N THR A 127 -12.46 -15.04 6.17
CA THR A 127 -13.34 -15.96 6.89
C THR A 127 -13.16 -15.74 8.39
N PRO A 128 -14.22 -15.28 9.11
CA PRO A 128 -14.18 -15.15 10.58
C PRO A 128 -13.88 -16.47 11.24
N ASP A 129 -13.15 -16.45 12.35
CA ASP A 129 -12.74 -17.65 13.08
C ASP A 129 -13.87 -18.25 13.95
N ASP A 130 -15.04 -17.59 14.08
CA ASP A 130 -16.17 -18.12 14.83
C ASP A 130 -16.98 -19.14 14.01
N PRO A 131 -16.97 -20.43 14.40
CA PRO A 131 -17.73 -21.46 13.72
C PRO A 131 -19.26 -21.27 13.81
N ASN A 132 -19.77 -20.47 14.74
CA ASN A 132 -21.20 -20.18 14.85
C ASN A 132 -21.70 -19.18 13.80
N GLU A 133 -20.81 -18.40 13.19
CA GLU A 133 -21.13 -17.50 12.06
C GLU A 133 -21.11 -18.23 10.70
N ALA A 134 -20.73 -19.50 10.66
CA ALA A 134 -20.57 -20.27 9.43
C ALA A 134 -21.89 -20.66 8.72
N HIS A 135 -23.06 -20.46 9.35
CA HIS A 135 -24.35 -20.81 8.73
C HIS A 135 -24.79 -19.82 7.64
N ASP A 136 -24.37 -18.54 7.73
CA ASP A 136 -24.54 -17.55 6.66
C ASP A 136 -23.13 -17.02 6.33
N LYS A 137 -22.52 -17.56 5.29
CA LYS A 137 -21.16 -17.17 4.90
C LYS A 137 -21.11 -15.67 4.63
N PRO A 138 -20.52 -14.85 5.52
CA PRO A 138 -20.55 -13.42 5.38
C PRO A 138 -19.72 -13.01 4.15
N ILE A 139 -20.17 -11.95 3.48
CA ILE A 139 -19.45 -11.36 2.36
C ILE A 139 -18.47 -10.34 2.93
N GLY A 140 -17.19 -10.60 2.78
CA GLY A 140 -16.13 -9.75 3.31
C GLY A 140 -16.14 -8.32 2.75
N PRO A 141 -15.41 -7.41 3.40
CA PRO A 141 -15.27 -6.03 2.95
C PRO A 141 -14.54 -5.94 1.61
N ARG A 142 -14.76 -4.83 0.91
CA ARG A 142 -13.97 -4.45 -0.25
C ARG A 142 -12.62 -3.86 0.20
N MET A 143 -11.55 -4.22 -0.50
CA MET A 143 -10.20 -3.80 -0.15
C MET A 143 -9.69 -2.75 -1.14
N TYR A 144 -9.17 -1.64 -0.62
CA TYR A 144 -8.67 -0.52 -1.42
C TYR A 144 -7.29 -0.09 -0.97
N LEU A 145 -6.51 0.43 -1.90
CA LEU A 145 -5.14 0.85 -1.68
C LEU A 145 -4.99 2.35 -1.94
N THR A 146 -4.42 3.07 -0.97
CA THR A 146 -4.20 4.51 -1.07
C THR A 146 -2.79 4.90 -0.64
N HIS A 147 -2.36 6.11 -0.98
CA HIS A 147 -1.20 6.74 -0.37
C HIS A 147 -1.40 8.27 -0.25
N PRO A 148 -0.80 8.91 0.76
CA PRO A 148 -1.00 10.33 1.03
C PRO A 148 -0.18 11.26 0.09
N GLY A 149 0.67 10.71 -0.77
CA GLY A 149 1.74 11.48 -1.39
C GLY A 149 2.85 11.80 -0.40
N ILE A 150 3.52 12.93 -0.60
CA ILE A 150 4.57 13.45 0.27
C ILE A 150 4.01 14.66 1.02
N VAL A 151 3.89 14.51 2.33
CA VAL A 151 3.32 15.52 3.23
C VAL A 151 4.43 16.12 4.09
N ALA A 152 4.44 17.44 4.21
CA ALA A 152 5.29 18.11 5.17
C ALA A 152 4.78 17.80 6.58
N SER A 153 5.50 16.97 7.29
CA SER A 153 5.14 16.54 8.63
C SER A 153 6.36 16.37 9.52
N THR A 154 6.14 16.34 10.83
CA THR A 154 7.17 16.09 11.84
C THR A 154 7.70 14.65 11.83
N LEU A 155 7.12 13.76 11.02
CA LEU A 155 7.65 12.42 10.79
C LEU A 155 9.03 12.44 10.10
N PHE A 156 9.30 13.48 9.31
CA PHE A 156 10.62 13.69 8.75
C PHE A 156 11.45 14.50 9.75
N PRO A 157 12.55 13.97 10.28
CA PRO A 157 13.30 14.59 11.39
C PRO A 157 14.15 15.76 10.90
N VAL A 158 13.50 16.80 10.42
CA VAL A 158 14.14 18.06 10.06
C VAL A 158 14.19 18.96 11.30
N PRO A 159 15.34 19.54 11.64
CA PRO A 159 15.40 20.56 12.67
C PRO A 159 14.38 21.68 12.42
N TRP A 160 13.72 22.16 13.47
CA TRP A 160 12.61 23.11 13.38
C TRP A 160 12.95 24.36 12.55
N PHE A 161 14.19 24.84 12.59
CA PHE A 161 14.65 26.00 11.82
C PHE A 161 14.89 25.72 10.32
N LEU A 162 14.88 24.46 9.89
CA LEU A 162 14.94 24.04 8.48
C LEU A 162 13.58 23.62 7.92
N MET A 163 12.53 23.54 8.75
CA MET A 163 11.19 23.14 8.29
C MET A 163 10.67 24.01 7.14
N TRP A 164 10.89 25.34 7.21
CA TRP A 164 10.50 26.24 6.15
C TRP A 164 11.21 25.93 4.82
N ALA A 165 12.49 25.55 4.87
CA ALA A 165 13.24 25.19 3.67
C ALA A 165 12.77 23.85 3.09
N TYR A 166 12.39 22.92 3.96
CA TYR A 166 11.78 21.65 3.56
C TYR A 166 10.41 21.88 2.89
N GLU A 167 9.52 22.63 3.51
CA GLU A 167 8.24 23.01 2.92
C GLU A 167 8.40 23.76 1.57
N LEU A 168 9.34 24.67 1.50
CA LEU A 168 9.67 25.37 0.25
C LEU A 168 10.16 24.40 -0.84
N ALA A 169 10.97 23.40 -0.48
CA ALA A 169 11.41 22.39 -1.43
C ALA A 169 10.22 21.53 -1.96
N LEU A 170 9.26 21.20 -1.12
CA LEU A 170 8.03 20.52 -1.53
C LEU A 170 7.19 21.40 -2.47
N LEU A 171 7.02 22.67 -2.13
CA LEU A 171 6.32 23.66 -2.98
C LEU A 171 6.98 23.81 -4.35
N ILE A 172 8.31 23.94 -4.40
CA ILE A 172 9.07 24.01 -5.66
C ILE A 172 8.88 22.73 -6.45
N SER A 173 8.96 21.55 -5.82
CA SER A 173 8.79 20.26 -6.50
C SER A 173 7.40 20.13 -7.13
N ARG A 174 6.35 20.58 -6.45
CA ARG A 174 4.99 20.67 -6.99
C ARG A 174 4.92 21.67 -8.15
N TRP A 175 5.50 22.83 -8.00
CA TRP A 175 5.49 23.88 -9.01
C TRP A 175 6.22 23.46 -10.31
N ILE A 176 7.26 22.63 -10.17
CA ILE A 176 7.96 22.01 -11.28
C ILE A 176 7.10 20.91 -11.94
N GLY A 177 6.03 20.45 -11.30
CA GLY A 177 5.03 19.54 -11.88
C GLY A 177 4.96 18.15 -11.23
N SER A 178 5.53 17.95 -10.04
CA SER A 178 5.28 16.73 -9.30
C SER A 178 3.85 16.72 -8.76
N PRO A 179 3.06 15.68 -9.02
CA PRO A 179 1.70 15.58 -8.51
C PRO A 179 1.64 15.15 -7.03
N TRP A 180 2.74 14.62 -6.49
CA TRP A 180 2.72 13.92 -5.20
C TRP A 180 3.14 14.75 -3.99
N HIS A 181 3.61 15.99 -4.19
CA HIS A 181 4.05 16.85 -3.11
C HIS A 181 2.87 17.63 -2.52
N ASN A 182 2.24 17.03 -1.53
CA ASN A 182 1.18 17.63 -0.73
C ASN A 182 1.83 18.40 0.43
N THR A 183 1.45 19.64 0.65
CA THR A 183 2.10 20.46 1.70
C THR A 183 1.54 20.23 3.08
N ASP A 184 0.34 19.67 3.19
CA ASP A 184 -0.36 19.50 4.45
C ASP A 184 -1.04 18.13 4.54
N SER A 185 -1.35 17.72 5.77
CA SER A 185 -1.97 16.43 6.07
C SER A 185 -3.43 16.34 5.57
N TYR A 186 -4.14 17.45 5.49
CA TYR A 186 -5.50 17.48 4.96
C TYR A 186 -5.52 17.10 3.48
N THR A 187 -4.60 17.67 2.71
CA THR A 187 -4.40 17.29 1.30
C THR A 187 -3.96 15.81 1.19
N GLY A 188 -3.08 15.35 2.10
CA GLY A 188 -2.64 13.96 2.13
C GLY A 188 -3.77 12.96 2.43
N ALA A 189 -4.79 13.36 3.18
CA ALA A 189 -5.94 12.52 3.50
C ALA A 189 -6.97 12.41 2.36
N LYS A 190 -6.80 13.12 1.25
CA LYS A 190 -7.81 13.20 0.18
C LYS A 190 -8.16 11.83 -0.42
N SER A 191 -7.19 10.98 -0.74
CA SER A 191 -7.46 9.69 -1.38
C SER A 191 -8.20 8.70 -0.46
N PRO A 192 -7.81 8.46 0.80
CA PRO A 192 -8.57 7.57 1.66
C PRO A 192 -9.96 8.10 2.00
N VAL A 193 -10.12 9.40 2.19
CA VAL A 193 -11.43 10.03 2.44
C VAL A 193 -12.33 9.92 1.20
N TRP A 194 -11.77 10.13 0.01
CA TRP A 194 -12.51 9.95 -1.24
C TRP A 194 -13.02 8.51 -1.39
N ILE A 195 -12.16 7.50 -1.18
CA ILE A 195 -12.57 6.09 -1.19
C ILE A 195 -13.68 5.84 -0.14
N ALA A 196 -13.55 6.40 1.05
CA ALA A 196 -14.51 6.17 2.13
C ALA A 196 -15.90 6.74 1.84
N LEU A 197 -15.97 7.87 1.13
CA LEU A 197 -17.21 8.62 0.89
C LEU A 197 -17.84 8.39 -0.49
N GLN A 198 -17.11 7.76 -1.43
CA GLN A 198 -17.62 7.57 -2.79
C GLN A 198 -18.72 6.51 -2.83
N GLU A 199 -19.67 6.66 -3.76
CA GLU A 199 -20.68 5.66 -4.04
C GLU A 199 -20.01 4.35 -4.53
N GLN A 200 -20.55 3.20 -4.09
CA GLN A 200 -19.94 1.90 -4.43
C GLN A 200 -19.96 1.63 -5.93
N SER A 201 -21.05 1.96 -6.61
CA SER A 201 -21.17 1.81 -8.06
C SER A 201 -20.09 2.59 -8.82
N ALA A 202 -19.75 3.79 -8.37
CA ALA A 202 -18.69 4.58 -8.99
C ALA A 202 -17.30 3.96 -8.76
N LEU A 203 -17.06 3.37 -7.59
CA LEU A 203 -15.81 2.63 -7.32
C LEU A 203 -15.71 1.36 -8.18
N ASP A 204 -16.82 0.65 -8.37
CA ASP A 204 -16.89 -0.55 -9.20
C ASP A 204 -16.64 -0.22 -10.68
N GLU A 205 -17.24 0.86 -11.21
CA GLU A 205 -17.01 1.35 -12.59
C GLU A 205 -15.54 1.72 -12.83
N LEU A 206 -14.87 2.29 -11.82
CA LEU A 206 -13.46 2.63 -11.89
C LEU A 206 -12.52 1.43 -11.71
N GLY A 207 -13.04 0.25 -11.35
CA GLY A 207 -12.22 -0.89 -10.95
C GLY A 207 -11.31 -0.56 -9.76
N ALA A 208 -11.82 0.21 -8.79
CA ALA A 208 -11.03 0.91 -7.80
C ALA A 208 -10.20 -0.01 -6.88
N GLU A 209 -10.61 -1.26 -6.70
CA GLU A 209 -9.86 -2.28 -5.93
C GLU A 209 -8.53 -2.70 -6.60
N ARG A 210 -8.39 -2.46 -7.90
CA ARG A 210 -7.20 -2.82 -8.68
C ARG A 210 -6.23 -1.67 -8.86
N VAL A 211 -6.47 -0.55 -8.21
CA VAL A 211 -5.75 0.71 -8.40
C VAL A 211 -5.16 1.20 -7.08
N LYS A 212 -3.93 1.65 -7.13
CA LYS A 212 -3.32 2.42 -6.03
C LYS A 212 -3.68 3.90 -6.20
N TRP A 213 -4.49 4.43 -5.28
CA TRP A 213 -5.00 5.79 -5.33
C TRP A 213 -4.13 6.75 -4.53
N GLY A 214 -3.62 7.78 -5.20
CA GLY A 214 -2.76 8.77 -4.57
C GLY A 214 -3.47 10.09 -4.31
N SER A 215 -3.25 10.67 -3.13
CA SER A 215 -3.55 12.07 -2.88
C SER A 215 -2.57 12.94 -3.65
N SER A 216 -3.08 13.83 -4.45
CA SER A 216 -2.32 14.63 -5.40
C SER A 216 -2.70 16.10 -5.31
N SER A 217 -1.75 16.98 -5.60
CA SER A 217 -2.03 18.39 -5.82
C SER A 217 -1.26 18.91 -7.03
N ASN A 218 -1.93 19.70 -7.85
CA ASN A 218 -1.30 20.32 -9.01
C ASN A 218 -0.58 21.62 -8.65
N ARG A 219 0.10 22.25 -9.64
CA ARG A 219 0.81 23.51 -9.46
C ARG A 219 -0.07 24.68 -9.02
N HIS A 220 -1.38 24.58 -9.21
CA HIS A 220 -2.38 25.59 -8.84
C HIS A 220 -3.03 25.29 -7.46
N MET A 221 -2.46 24.39 -6.67
CA MET A 221 -2.96 23.99 -5.36
C MET A 221 -4.31 23.26 -5.39
N GLN A 222 -4.77 22.81 -6.57
CA GLN A 222 -5.98 22.01 -6.67
C GLN A 222 -5.68 20.57 -6.25
N VAL A 223 -6.52 20.06 -5.37
CA VAL A 223 -6.37 18.73 -4.77
C VAL A 223 -7.16 17.72 -5.59
N GLU A 224 -6.51 16.65 -5.98
CA GLU A 224 -7.05 15.61 -6.84
C GLU A 224 -6.72 14.22 -6.28
N VAL A 225 -7.50 13.22 -6.69
CA VAL A 225 -7.16 11.80 -6.50
C VAL A 225 -6.68 11.24 -7.82
N LYS A 226 -5.52 10.60 -7.84
CA LYS A 226 -4.91 10.07 -9.06
C LYS A 226 -4.53 8.62 -8.91
N LYS A 227 -4.62 7.87 -10.03
CA LYS A 227 -4.00 6.56 -10.14
C LYS A 227 -2.49 6.68 -9.97
N THR A 228 -1.88 5.70 -9.32
CA THR A 228 -0.44 5.60 -9.10
C THR A 228 0.04 4.28 -9.67
N GLU A 229 1.12 4.34 -10.44
CA GLU A 229 1.73 3.15 -10.99
C GLU A 229 2.41 2.33 -9.89
N VAL A 230 2.23 1.00 -9.95
CA VAL A 230 2.87 0.03 -9.06
C VAL A 230 3.79 -0.86 -9.87
N GLU A 231 5.04 -1.01 -9.43
CA GLU A 231 6.03 -1.85 -10.13
C GLU A 231 5.52 -3.28 -10.30
N GLY A 232 5.57 -3.82 -11.52
CA GLY A 232 5.08 -5.16 -11.88
C GLY A 232 3.55 -5.28 -12.03
N TRP A 233 2.79 -4.27 -11.65
CA TRP A 233 1.33 -4.23 -11.76
C TRP A 233 0.82 -3.18 -12.75
N GLY A 234 1.58 -2.11 -12.94
CA GLY A 234 1.15 -0.94 -13.72
C GLY A 234 0.11 -0.10 -12.98
N TRP A 235 -0.85 0.41 -13.72
CA TRP A 235 -1.88 1.31 -13.18
C TRP A 235 -3.10 0.57 -12.62
N GLU A 236 -3.46 -0.58 -13.21
CA GLU A 236 -4.67 -1.35 -12.86
C GLU A 236 -4.56 -2.86 -13.14
N GLY A 237 -3.34 -3.38 -13.20
CA GLY A 237 -3.10 -4.81 -13.46
C GLY A 237 -3.44 -5.26 -14.88
N LYS A 238 -3.24 -4.36 -15.84
CA LYS A 238 -3.41 -4.65 -17.26
C LYS A 238 -2.15 -4.22 -18.01
N VAL A 239 -1.85 -4.95 -19.07
CA VAL A 239 -0.81 -4.52 -20.02
C VAL A 239 -1.28 -3.24 -20.67
N GLU A 240 -0.48 -2.22 -20.54
CA GLU A 240 -0.79 -0.91 -21.08
C GLU A 240 -0.53 -0.91 -22.60
N ASP A 241 -1.52 -0.53 -23.36
CA ASP A 241 -1.30 -0.12 -24.74
C ASP A 241 -0.66 1.27 -24.72
N ALA A 242 0.62 1.33 -25.05
CA ALA A 242 1.37 2.59 -25.10
C ALA A 242 0.70 3.64 -26.00
N ALA A 243 0.00 3.18 -27.07
CA ALA A 243 -0.75 4.04 -27.98
C ALA A 243 -2.04 4.59 -27.32
N ALA A 244 -2.73 3.81 -26.49
CA ALA A 244 -3.93 4.27 -25.77
C ALA A 244 -3.57 5.30 -24.69
N LEU A 245 -2.45 5.11 -23.99
CA LEU A 245 -1.91 6.10 -23.02
C LEU A 245 -1.49 7.41 -23.69
N GLU A 246 -1.05 7.36 -24.94
CA GLU A 246 -0.71 8.55 -25.74
C GLU A 246 -1.95 9.28 -26.28
N ALA A 247 -2.99 8.53 -26.64
CA ALA A 247 -4.21 9.09 -27.25
C ALA A 247 -5.09 9.87 -26.25
N ASP A 248 -5.05 9.52 -24.96
CA ASP A 248 -5.86 10.18 -23.91
C ASP A 248 -5.29 11.51 -23.43
N THR A 249 -4.24 12.05 -24.11
CA THR A 249 -3.57 13.24 -23.62
C THR A 249 -3.13 14.19 -24.73
N ALA A 250 -3.78 15.34 -24.80
CA ALA A 250 -3.29 16.51 -25.56
C ALA A 250 -1.89 17.01 -25.12
N VAL A 251 -1.20 16.29 -24.24
CA VAL A 251 0.11 16.61 -23.64
C VAL A 251 1.03 15.37 -23.58
N GLY A 252 0.85 14.44 -24.50
CA GLY A 252 1.43 13.09 -24.62
C GLY A 252 2.78 12.80 -23.96
N VAL A 253 3.85 13.46 -24.38
CA VAL A 253 5.23 13.18 -23.91
C VAL A 253 5.45 13.56 -22.43
N PHE A 254 4.74 14.55 -21.92
CA PHE A 254 4.90 15.02 -20.54
C PHE A 254 4.13 14.15 -19.51
N LYS A 255 3.05 13.48 -19.90
CA LYS A 255 2.25 12.69 -18.99
C LYS A 255 2.87 11.32 -18.65
N LYS A 256 3.60 10.69 -19.57
CA LYS A 256 4.35 9.44 -19.30
C LYS A 256 5.43 9.58 -18.22
N THR A 257 5.88 10.80 -17.94
CA THR A 257 6.96 11.05 -16.98
C THR A 257 6.50 11.74 -15.70
N ILE A 258 5.35 12.40 -15.72
CA ILE A 258 4.83 13.11 -14.54
C ILE A 258 4.18 12.13 -13.59
N GLY A 259 4.78 11.96 -12.41
CA GLY A 259 4.27 11.10 -11.36
C GLY A 259 4.78 9.65 -11.41
N ARG A 260 5.51 9.25 -12.46
CA ARG A 260 6.21 7.96 -12.54
C ARG A 260 7.62 8.04 -11.95
N LYS A 261 8.06 6.96 -11.35
CA LYS A 261 9.46 6.79 -10.92
C LYS A 261 10.39 6.81 -12.14
N ARG A 262 11.56 7.41 -12.00
CA ARG A 262 12.56 7.46 -13.09
C ARG A 262 13.00 6.03 -13.43
N GLY A 263 12.90 5.68 -14.71
CA GLY A 263 13.28 4.35 -15.19
C GLY A 263 12.18 3.31 -15.01
N ALA A 264 10.96 3.70 -14.61
CA ALA A 264 9.81 2.80 -14.61
C ALA A 264 9.62 2.23 -16.03
N LYS A 265 9.46 0.91 -16.12
CA LYS A 265 9.20 0.18 -17.36
C LYS A 265 7.70 -0.03 -17.51
N ASP A 266 7.23 -0.02 -18.75
CA ASP A 266 5.86 -0.43 -19.03
C ASP A 266 5.70 -1.91 -18.68
N VAL A 267 4.55 -2.24 -18.11
CA VAL A 267 4.26 -3.57 -17.58
C VAL A 267 3.95 -4.54 -18.69
N THR A 268 4.55 -5.72 -18.65
CA THR A 268 4.29 -6.82 -19.57
C THR A 268 3.25 -7.81 -19.01
N LYS A 269 2.78 -8.74 -19.82
CA LYS A 269 1.89 -9.82 -19.33
C LYS A 269 2.58 -10.69 -18.29
N GLU A 270 3.85 -10.96 -18.50
CA GLU A 270 4.69 -11.76 -17.62
C GLU A 270 4.86 -11.07 -16.25
N ASP A 271 5.00 -9.73 -16.24
CA ASP A 271 5.08 -8.96 -15.00
C ASP A 271 3.79 -9.07 -14.20
N VAL A 272 2.62 -8.96 -14.83
CA VAL A 272 1.32 -9.08 -14.16
C VAL A 272 1.11 -10.47 -13.58
N VAL A 273 1.46 -11.53 -14.33
CA VAL A 273 1.39 -12.92 -13.84
C VAL A 273 2.32 -13.11 -12.65
N ARG A 274 3.55 -12.64 -12.74
CA ARG A 274 4.51 -12.72 -11.64
C ARG A 274 4.04 -11.95 -10.40
N PHE A 275 3.39 -10.80 -10.59
CA PHE A 275 2.83 -10.02 -9.49
C PHE A 275 1.68 -10.78 -8.79
N GLU A 276 0.84 -11.47 -9.56
CA GLU A 276 -0.23 -12.32 -9.01
C GLU A 276 0.34 -13.52 -8.23
N GLU A 277 1.36 -14.19 -8.76
CA GLU A 277 2.06 -15.29 -8.08
C GLU A 277 2.71 -14.82 -6.77
N LEU A 278 3.38 -13.66 -6.81
CA LEU A 278 3.94 -13.03 -5.61
C LEU A 278 2.86 -12.68 -4.60
N GLY A 279 1.68 -12.26 -5.08
CA GLY A 279 0.50 -12.03 -4.25
C GLY A 279 0.05 -13.28 -3.51
N ALA A 280 -0.04 -14.40 -4.21
CA ALA A 280 -0.39 -15.68 -3.61
C ALA A 280 0.60 -16.08 -2.50
N GLU A 281 1.90 -15.95 -2.74
CA GLU A 281 2.93 -16.23 -1.74
C GLU A 281 2.87 -15.28 -0.54
N CYS A 282 2.66 -13.97 -0.78
CA CYS A 282 2.51 -13.00 0.31
C CYS A 282 1.29 -13.32 1.20
N TRP A 283 0.15 -13.62 0.58
CA TRP A 283 -1.08 -13.99 1.32
C TRP A 283 -0.87 -15.26 2.14
N GLU A 284 -0.23 -16.29 1.57
CA GLU A 284 0.05 -17.53 2.28
C GLU A 284 0.94 -17.29 3.50
N ARG A 285 2.01 -16.50 3.36
CA ARG A 285 2.92 -16.18 4.47
C ARG A 285 2.23 -15.39 5.57
N MET A 286 1.43 -14.38 5.21
CA MET A 286 0.69 -13.58 6.18
C MET A 286 -0.30 -14.43 6.97
N GLU A 287 -1.03 -15.33 6.33
CA GLU A 287 -1.95 -16.25 6.98
C GLU A 287 -1.22 -17.25 7.87
N ASN A 288 -0.11 -17.80 7.43
CA ASN A 288 0.68 -18.72 8.25
C ASN A 288 1.23 -18.02 9.50
N MET A 289 1.72 -16.78 9.38
CA MET A 289 2.15 -15.96 10.52
C MET A 289 0.97 -15.66 11.47
N ARG A 290 -0.22 -15.31 10.94
CA ARG A 290 -1.40 -15.06 11.75
C ARG A 290 -1.76 -16.31 12.57
N TYR A 291 -1.88 -17.45 11.94
CA TYR A 291 -2.19 -18.72 12.60
C TYR A 291 -1.17 -19.08 13.69
N GLU A 292 0.11 -18.91 13.41
CA GLU A 292 1.18 -19.19 14.35
C GLU A 292 1.07 -18.29 15.59
N TRP A 293 0.90 -16.98 15.41
CA TRP A 293 0.78 -16.04 16.52
C TRP A 293 -0.52 -16.19 17.30
N GLU A 294 -1.66 -16.42 16.67
CA GLU A 294 -2.94 -16.70 17.33
C GLU A 294 -2.86 -17.95 18.20
N THR A 295 -2.17 -18.99 17.73
CA THR A 295 -1.93 -20.22 18.50
C THR A 295 -1.03 -19.96 19.71
N ILE A 296 0.07 -19.22 19.54
CA ILE A 296 1.00 -18.88 20.63
C ILE A 296 0.30 -18.05 21.71
N LEU A 297 -0.52 -17.10 21.30
CA LEU A 297 -1.26 -16.22 22.20
C LEU A 297 -2.49 -16.90 22.84
N GLY A 298 -2.83 -18.12 22.43
CA GLY A 298 -3.98 -18.87 22.94
C GLY A 298 -5.33 -18.27 22.53
N VAL A 299 -5.36 -17.41 21.53
CA VAL A 299 -6.59 -16.85 20.94
C VAL A 299 -7.27 -17.95 20.12
N ARG A 300 -6.49 -18.76 19.45
CA ARG A 300 -6.97 -19.93 18.68
C ARG A 300 -6.63 -21.22 19.40
N LYS A 301 -7.59 -22.15 19.46
CA LYS A 301 -7.32 -23.51 19.94
C LYS A 301 -6.54 -24.27 18.86
N ALA A 302 -5.45 -24.91 19.27
CA ALA A 302 -4.61 -25.73 18.40
C ALA A 302 -5.40 -26.93 17.81
#